data_dec597ba65d56cda54d472998717483a
#
_entry.id   dec597ba65d56cda54d472998717483a
#
_cell.length_a   1.000
_cell.length_b   1.000
_cell.length_c   1.000
_cell.angle_alpha   90.00
_cell.angle_beta   90.00
_cell.angle_gamma   90.00
#
_symmetry.space_group_name_H-M   'P 1'
#
loop_
_entity.id
_entity.type
_entity.pdbx_description
1 polymer ?
#
loop_
_entity_poly.entity_id
_entity_poly.type
_entity_poly.pdbx_seq_one_letter_code
_entity_poly.pdbx_strand_id
1 'polypeptide(L)'
;AKAKPDPERPGAYLHNSQSAKRGLNRSLRTASLGGIVGKLEYKTQLTGRNRLILVNPAYTSQTCSECGYCDSRNRESQADFECKQCHMSMNADLNAANNILKRGLDHLIGWTKPSTPKRNQPSNPLIAGRTLPP
;
A
#
# COMPACT_ATOMS: atom_id res chain seq x y z
N ALA A 1 -2.57 11.58 -17.53
CA ALA A 1 -3.51 12.62 -17.08
C ALA A 1 -4.13 13.26 -18.31
N LYS A 2 -5.47 13.37 -18.31
CA LYS A 2 -6.20 14.05 -19.40
C LYS A 2 -5.83 15.55 -19.39
N ALA A 3 -5.65 16.14 -20.58
CA ALA A 3 -5.44 17.56 -20.73
C ALA A 3 -6.69 18.31 -20.23
N LYS A 4 -6.48 19.36 -19.42
CA LYS A 4 -7.57 20.22 -18.95
C LYS A 4 -7.73 21.39 -19.92
N PRO A 5 -8.94 21.69 -20.44
CA PRO A 5 -9.15 22.85 -21.29
C PRO A 5 -8.85 24.13 -20.52
N ASP A 6 -8.34 25.13 -21.21
CA ASP A 6 -8.09 26.48 -20.65
C ASP A 6 -9.41 27.23 -20.61
N PRO A 7 -9.90 27.69 -19.44
CA PRO A 7 -11.17 28.39 -19.34
C PRO A 7 -11.14 29.78 -19.99
N GLU A 8 -9.96 30.40 -20.13
CA GLU A 8 -9.80 31.73 -20.68
C GLU A 8 -9.56 31.74 -22.22
N ARG A 9 -9.22 30.56 -22.80
CA ARG A 9 -8.88 30.42 -24.21
C ARG A 9 -9.59 29.22 -24.84
N PRO A 10 -10.74 29.41 -25.50
CA PRO A 10 -11.43 28.31 -26.19
C PRO A 10 -10.53 27.62 -27.20
N GLY A 11 -10.38 26.28 -27.06
CA GLY A 11 -9.52 25.47 -27.92
C GLY A 11 -8.07 25.29 -27.43
N ALA A 12 -7.66 26.01 -26.39
CA ALA A 12 -6.36 25.82 -25.74
C ALA A 12 -6.47 24.87 -24.51
N TYR A 13 -5.32 24.31 -24.09
CA TYR A 13 -5.23 23.46 -22.92
C TYR A 13 -4.24 24.05 -21.91
N LEU A 14 -4.57 23.93 -20.64
CA LEU A 14 -3.68 24.35 -19.55
C LEU A 14 -2.35 23.57 -19.60
N HIS A 15 -1.27 24.26 -19.24
CA HIS A 15 0.07 23.65 -19.19
C HIS A 15 0.08 22.51 -18.16
N ASN A 16 0.31 21.29 -18.62
CA ASN A 16 0.22 20.08 -17.79
C ASN A 16 1.58 19.55 -17.32
N SER A 17 2.67 20.32 -17.45
CA SER A 17 4.05 19.96 -17.10
C SER A 17 4.52 18.63 -17.74
N GLN A 18 4.11 18.38 -18.98
CA GLN A 18 4.36 17.12 -19.70
C GLN A 18 5.86 16.82 -19.82
N SER A 19 6.70 17.82 -20.06
CA SER A 19 8.16 17.68 -20.13
C SER A 19 8.74 17.20 -18.79
N ALA A 20 8.31 17.80 -17.69
CA ALA A 20 8.73 17.40 -16.33
C ALA A 20 8.29 15.97 -16.02
N LYS A 21 7.06 15.59 -16.37
CA LYS A 21 6.54 14.21 -16.20
C LYS A 21 7.32 13.21 -17.05
N ARG A 22 7.69 13.56 -18.27
CA ARG A 22 8.55 12.71 -19.12
C ARG A 22 9.96 12.56 -18.53
N GLY A 23 10.55 13.64 -18.01
CA GLY A 23 11.83 13.61 -17.31
C GLY A 23 11.80 12.71 -16.09
N LEU A 24 10.79 12.85 -15.23
CA LEU A 24 10.57 12.00 -14.07
C LEU A 24 10.43 10.52 -14.46
N ASN A 25 9.59 10.22 -15.44
CA ASN A 25 9.40 8.84 -15.91
C ASN A 25 10.69 8.24 -16.48
N ARG A 26 11.52 9.04 -17.18
CA ARG A 26 12.84 8.60 -17.65
C ARG A 26 13.75 8.27 -16.46
N SER A 27 13.84 9.17 -15.46
CA SER A 27 14.65 8.95 -14.26
C SER A 27 14.22 7.71 -13.49
N LEU A 28 12.91 7.48 -13.32
CA LEU A 28 12.36 6.29 -12.67
C LEU A 28 12.73 5.00 -13.44
N ARG A 29 12.70 5.01 -14.77
CA ARG A 29 13.13 3.88 -15.59
C ARG A 29 14.65 3.64 -15.46
N THR A 30 15.46 4.70 -15.48
CA THR A 30 16.92 4.61 -15.33
C THR A 30 17.29 4.07 -13.94
N ALA A 31 16.53 4.43 -12.90
CA ALA A 31 16.69 3.89 -11.54
C ALA A 31 16.34 2.39 -11.44
N SER A 32 15.90 1.76 -12.53
CA SER A 32 15.59 0.32 -12.60
C SER A 32 14.60 -0.16 -11.54
N LEU A 33 13.65 0.68 -11.14
CA LEU A 33 12.64 0.31 -10.14
C LEU A 33 11.84 -0.93 -10.58
N GLY A 34 11.57 -1.07 -11.88
CA GLY A 34 10.94 -2.27 -12.44
C GLY A 34 11.78 -3.54 -12.32
N GLY A 35 13.08 -3.43 -12.11
CA GLY A 35 13.99 -4.57 -11.94
C GLY A 35 14.19 -5.02 -10.50
N ILE A 36 13.61 -4.33 -9.51
CA ILE A 36 13.82 -4.64 -8.09
C ILE A 36 13.33 -6.06 -7.77
N VAL A 37 12.14 -6.42 -8.23
CA VAL A 37 11.54 -7.75 -8.00
C VAL A 37 12.47 -8.83 -8.54
N GLY A 38 12.89 -8.75 -9.79
CA GLY A 38 13.79 -9.75 -10.40
C GLY A 38 15.14 -9.86 -9.67
N LYS A 39 15.69 -8.74 -9.19
CA LYS A 39 16.92 -8.76 -8.38
C LYS A 39 16.70 -9.43 -7.02
N LEU A 40 15.56 -9.22 -6.40
CA LEU A 40 15.20 -9.87 -5.14
C LEU A 40 14.96 -11.35 -5.35
N GLU A 41 14.24 -11.76 -6.40
CA GLU A 41 14.04 -13.17 -6.76
C GLU A 41 15.37 -13.89 -6.97
N TYR A 42 16.26 -13.32 -7.78
CA TYR A 42 17.59 -13.88 -7.99
C TYR A 42 18.36 -14.06 -6.68
N LYS A 43 18.38 -13.04 -5.80
CA LYS A 43 19.06 -13.12 -4.52
C LYS A 43 18.45 -14.17 -3.58
N THR A 44 17.14 -14.30 -3.56
CA THR A 44 16.46 -15.30 -2.72
C THR A 44 16.77 -16.72 -3.20
N GLN A 45 16.86 -16.93 -4.51
CA GLN A 45 17.27 -18.23 -5.10
C GLN A 45 18.70 -18.58 -4.73
N LEU A 46 19.64 -17.62 -4.79
CA LEU A 46 21.04 -17.84 -4.43
C LEU A 46 21.22 -18.27 -2.97
N THR A 47 20.45 -17.67 -2.06
CA THR A 47 20.59 -17.95 -0.62
C THR A 47 19.85 -19.23 -0.20
N GLY A 48 18.84 -19.66 -0.95
CA GLY A 48 18.02 -20.84 -0.67
C GLY A 48 17.23 -20.79 0.66
N ARG A 49 17.41 -19.74 1.46
CA ARG A 49 16.81 -19.60 2.80
C ARG A 49 15.63 -18.65 2.87
N ASN A 50 15.51 -17.74 1.89
CA ASN A 50 14.51 -16.70 1.87
C ASN A 50 13.49 -16.94 0.77
N ARG A 51 12.27 -16.49 0.96
CA ARG A 51 11.21 -16.56 -0.03
C ARG A 51 10.66 -15.16 -0.30
N LEU A 52 10.59 -14.76 -1.55
CA LEU A 52 9.93 -13.53 -1.97
C LEU A 52 8.44 -13.78 -2.17
N ILE A 53 7.62 -13.01 -1.48
CA ILE A 53 6.17 -13.07 -1.60
C ILE A 53 5.69 -11.70 -2.04
N LEU A 54 5.02 -11.65 -3.18
CA LEU A 54 4.39 -10.43 -3.68
C LEU A 54 2.96 -10.36 -3.15
N VAL A 55 2.63 -9.26 -2.48
CA VAL A 55 1.29 -9.02 -1.93
C VAL A 55 0.65 -7.80 -2.58
N ASN A 56 -0.68 -7.77 -2.62
CA ASN A 56 -1.39 -6.60 -3.13
C ASN A 56 -1.20 -5.42 -2.17
N PRO A 57 -0.61 -4.28 -2.60
CA PRO A 57 -0.34 -3.13 -1.74
C PRO A 57 -1.55 -2.25 -1.48
N ALA A 58 -2.70 -2.50 -2.12
CA ALA A 58 -3.86 -1.64 -2.02
C ALA A 58 -4.31 -1.45 -0.56
N TYR A 59 -4.53 -0.20 -0.16
CA TYR A 59 -5.01 0.22 1.15
C TYR A 59 -4.12 -0.14 2.36
N THR A 60 -2.91 -0.64 2.18
CA THR A 60 -2.00 -0.97 3.29
C THR A 60 -1.64 0.25 4.14
N SER A 61 -1.55 1.43 3.55
CA SER A 61 -1.26 2.69 4.25
C SER A 61 -2.47 3.32 4.96
N GLN A 62 -3.69 2.85 4.69
CA GLN A 62 -4.93 3.37 5.25
C GLN A 62 -5.58 2.41 6.25
N THR A 63 -5.15 1.15 6.25
CA THR A 63 -5.64 0.10 7.13
C THR A 63 -4.85 0.10 8.43
N CYS A 64 -5.52 0.06 9.56
CA CYS A 64 -4.88 -0.10 10.86
C CYS A 64 -4.30 -1.51 10.99
N SER A 65 -3.02 -1.62 11.35
CA SER A 65 -2.36 -2.91 11.54
C SER A 65 -2.85 -3.66 12.78
N GLU A 66 -3.44 -2.97 13.75
CA GLU A 66 -3.98 -3.59 14.95
C GLU A 66 -5.42 -4.10 14.74
N CYS A 67 -6.37 -3.21 14.49
CA CYS A 67 -7.79 -3.55 14.44
C CYS A 67 -8.31 -3.88 13.02
N GLY A 68 -7.54 -3.60 11.96
CA GLY A 68 -7.95 -3.83 10.58
C GLY A 68 -8.90 -2.77 10.00
N TYR A 69 -9.27 -1.74 10.75
CA TYR A 69 -10.13 -0.67 10.25
C TYR A 69 -9.45 0.11 9.13
N CYS A 70 -10.14 0.29 8.00
CA CYS A 70 -9.62 0.95 6.82
C CYS A 70 -10.37 2.26 6.55
N ASP A 71 -9.68 3.39 6.73
CA ASP A 71 -10.21 4.72 6.43
C ASP A 71 -9.06 5.62 5.94
N SER A 72 -9.34 6.45 4.94
CA SER A 72 -8.36 7.42 4.43
C SER A 72 -7.93 8.46 5.46
N ARG A 73 -8.80 8.76 6.44
CA ARG A 73 -8.55 9.70 7.54
C ARG A 73 -7.59 9.15 8.60
N ASN A 74 -7.31 7.83 8.59
CA ASN A 74 -6.31 7.24 9.49
C ASN A 74 -4.89 7.75 9.18
N ARG A 75 -4.63 8.19 7.95
CA ARG A 75 -3.35 8.76 7.56
C ARG A 75 -3.48 10.28 7.46
N GLU A 76 -3.12 10.97 8.54
CA GLU A 76 -3.20 12.42 8.62
C GLU A 76 -2.10 13.11 7.82
N SER A 77 -0.89 12.54 7.84
CA SER A 77 0.25 13.04 7.09
C SER A 77 1.00 11.90 6.37
N GLN A 78 2.13 12.23 5.75
CA GLN A 78 3.01 11.23 5.16
C GLN A 78 3.66 10.34 6.23
N ALA A 79 3.94 10.89 7.40
CA ALA A 79 4.64 10.19 8.48
C ALA A 79 3.69 9.67 9.57
N ASP A 80 2.55 10.33 9.79
CA ASP A 80 1.70 10.08 10.95
C ASP A 80 0.46 9.27 10.57
N PHE A 81 0.23 8.23 11.34
CA PHE A 81 -0.93 7.35 11.26
C PHE A 81 -1.63 7.31 12.62
N GLU A 82 -2.93 7.61 12.64
CA GLU A 82 -3.79 7.46 13.81
C GLU A 82 -5.09 6.78 13.41
N CYS A 83 -5.37 5.63 14.01
CA CYS A 83 -6.60 4.90 13.74
C CYS A 83 -7.81 5.61 14.35
N LYS A 84 -8.78 5.95 13.53
CA LYS A 84 -10.02 6.61 13.99
C LYS A 84 -10.99 5.68 14.72
N GLN A 85 -10.69 4.38 14.78
CA GLN A 85 -11.50 3.41 15.52
C GLN A 85 -10.87 2.97 16.84
N CYS A 86 -9.60 2.57 16.85
CA CYS A 86 -8.93 2.07 18.06
C CYS A 86 -7.92 3.04 18.66
N HIS A 87 -7.75 4.24 18.05
CA HIS A 87 -6.85 5.31 18.49
C HIS A 87 -5.35 4.90 18.56
N MET A 88 -4.97 3.77 17.94
CA MET A 88 -3.57 3.39 17.82
C MET A 88 -2.86 4.41 16.93
N SER A 89 -1.73 4.94 17.42
CA SER A 89 -0.89 5.91 16.74
C SER A 89 0.50 5.34 16.51
N MET A 90 1.02 5.48 15.28
CA MET A 90 2.38 5.09 14.92
C MET A 90 2.82 5.79 13.63
N ASN A 91 4.08 5.56 13.23
CA ASN A 91 4.55 5.99 11.92
C ASN A 91 3.78 5.28 10.79
N ALA A 92 3.34 6.04 9.78
CA ALA A 92 2.50 5.55 8.70
C ALA A 92 3.18 4.45 7.85
N ASP A 93 4.49 4.55 7.65
CA ASP A 93 5.24 3.56 6.88
C ASP A 93 5.42 2.26 7.68
N LEU A 94 5.59 2.36 9.01
CA LEU A 94 5.65 1.20 9.88
C LEU A 94 4.29 0.47 9.92
N ASN A 95 3.19 1.21 10.02
CA ASN A 95 1.85 0.64 9.91
C ASN A 95 1.64 -0.10 8.58
N ALA A 96 2.04 0.52 7.47
CA ALA A 96 1.95 -0.09 6.14
C ALA A 96 2.81 -1.37 6.03
N ALA A 97 4.03 -1.34 6.57
CA ALA A 97 4.93 -2.50 6.59
C ALA A 97 4.33 -3.67 7.38
N ASN A 98 3.72 -3.40 8.55
CA ASN A 98 3.03 -4.42 9.34
C ASN A 98 1.85 -5.04 8.57
N ASN A 99 1.08 -4.25 7.84
CA ASN A 99 0.00 -4.76 7.00
C ASN A 99 0.51 -5.63 5.84
N ILE A 100 1.63 -5.24 5.21
CA ILE A 100 2.28 -6.03 4.15
C ILE A 100 2.78 -7.35 4.72
N LEU A 101 3.44 -7.32 5.88
CA LEU A 101 3.91 -8.53 6.57
C LEU A 101 2.76 -9.48 6.88
N LYS A 102 1.67 -9.00 7.48
CA LYS A 102 0.48 -9.81 7.76
C LYS A 102 -0.07 -10.49 6.50
N ARG A 103 -0.20 -9.75 5.40
CA ARG A 103 -0.65 -10.30 4.11
C ARG A 103 0.30 -11.38 3.57
N GLY A 104 1.61 -11.18 3.71
CA GLY A 104 2.61 -12.17 3.32
C GLY A 104 2.51 -13.45 4.13
N LEU A 105 2.35 -13.34 5.45
CA LEU A 105 2.16 -14.49 6.34
C LEU A 105 0.84 -15.23 6.05
N ASP A 106 -0.26 -14.50 5.85
CA ASP A 106 -1.55 -15.10 5.48
C ASP A 106 -1.44 -15.91 4.17
N HIS A 107 -0.64 -15.40 3.21
CA HIS A 107 -0.37 -16.13 1.97
C HIS A 107 0.43 -17.42 2.19
N LEU A 108 1.40 -17.41 3.11
CA LEU A 108 2.22 -18.60 3.43
C LEU A 108 1.43 -19.71 4.11
N ILE A 109 0.49 -19.36 4.97
CA ILE A 109 -0.33 -20.34 5.70
C ILE A 109 -1.56 -20.81 4.89
N GLY A 110 -1.67 -20.41 3.61
CA GLY A 110 -2.81 -20.78 2.76
C GLY A 110 -4.12 -20.11 3.16
N TRP A 111 -4.08 -19.10 4.02
CA TRP A 111 -5.26 -18.31 4.35
C TRP A 111 -5.57 -17.33 3.23
N THR A 112 -6.37 -17.77 2.30
CA THR A 112 -6.99 -16.88 1.31
C THR A 112 -8.06 -16.03 1.99
N LYS A 113 -7.69 -14.88 2.57
CA LYS A 113 -8.71 -13.88 2.92
C LYS A 113 -9.36 -13.36 1.65
N PRO A 114 -10.68 -13.29 1.61
CA PRO A 114 -11.38 -12.66 0.50
C PRO A 114 -11.02 -11.18 0.44
N SER A 115 -10.78 -10.72 -0.77
CA SER A 115 -10.84 -9.35 -1.29
C SER A 115 -10.46 -8.17 -0.36
N THR A 116 -9.64 -7.28 -0.88
CA THR A 116 -9.37 -5.91 -0.38
C THR A 116 -10.52 -5.34 0.44
N PRO A 117 -10.27 -4.85 1.66
CA PRO A 117 -11.31 -4.20 2.45
C PRO A 117 -11.91 -3.05 1.63
N LYS A 118 -13.22 -3.05 1.47
CA LYS A 118 -13.92 -1.94 0.86
C LYS A 118 -13.74 -0.72 1.76
N ARG A 119 -13.45 0.43 1.17
CA ARG A 119 -13.39 1.71 1.88
C ARG A 119 -14.63 1.83 2.76
N ASN A 120 -14.46 2.12 4.05
CA ASN A 120 -15.53 2.31 5.05
C ASN A 120 -16.36 1.07 5.43
N GLN A 121 -15.83 -0.16 5.33
CA GLN A 121 -16.46 -1.28 5.99
C GLN A 121 -16.03 -1.36 7.46
N PRO A 122 -16.98 -1.53 8.40
CA PRO A 122 -16.64 -1.82 9.80
C PRO A 122 -15.85 -3.13 9.88
N SER A 123 -14.94 -3.18 10.86
CA SER A 123 -14.07 -4.32 11.13
C SER A 123 -14.86 -5.64 11.17
N ASN A 124 -14.29 -6.66 10.54
CA ASN A 124 -14.84 -8.01 10.58
C ASN A 124 -14.97 -8.50 12.05
N PRO A 125 -16.17 -8.83 12.54
CA PRO A 125 -16.40 -9.23 13.94
C PRO A 125 -15.71 -10.54 14.33
N LEU A 126 -15.06 -11.25 13.40
CA LEU A 126 -14.40 -12.54 13.68
C LEU A 126 -13.00 -12.41 14.33
N ILE A 127 -12.49 -11.19 14.58
CA ILE A 127 -11.21 -10.99 15.27
C ILE A 127 -11.39 -10.76 16.78
N ALA A 128 -12.60 -10.51 17.25
CA ALA A 128 -12.91 -10.23 18.65
C ALA A 128 -13.19 -11.50 19.49
N GLY A 129 -12.45 -12.60 19.29
CA GLY A 129 -12.75 -13.79 20.08
C GLY A 129 -11.84 -15.00 19.84
N ARG A 130 -10.52 -14.84 19.93
CA ARG A 130 -9.65 -15.98 20.19
C ARG A 130 -8.83 -15.74 21.46
N THR A 131 -9.40 -16.12 22.58
CA THR A 131 -8.66 -16.60 23.73
C THR A 131 -7.92 -17.86 23.30
N LEU A 132 -6.60 -17.86 23.44
CA LEU A 132 -5.78 -19.07 23.34
C LEU A 132 -6.22 -20.04 24.43
N PRO A 133 -6.41 -21.33 24.14
CA PRO A 133 -6.58 -22.35 25.18
C PRO A 133 -5.28 -22.54 25.96
N PRO A 134 -5.36 -23.01 27.21
CA PRO A 134 -4.24 -23.19 28.12
C PRO A 134 -3.21 -24.20 27.62
#